data_de5cd71693d38495c67f3981bff11862
#
_entry.id   de5cd71693d38495c67f3981bff11862
#
_cell.length_a   1.000
_cell.length_b   1.000
_cell.length_c   1.000
_cell.angle_alpha   90.00
_cell.angle_beta   90.00
_cell.angle_gamma   90.00
#
_symmetry.space_group_name_H-M   'P 1'
#
loop_
_entity.id
_entity.type
_entity.pdbx_description
1 polymer ?
#
loop_
_entity_poly.entity_id
_entity_poly.type
_entity_poly.pdbx_seq_one_letter_code
_entity_poly.pdbx_strand_id
1 'polypeptide(L)'
;ETSEKRLEKVRFMNMCMISDNKGNVLALDKVGKNYSGTTFPGGHVEAGETFIESVIREVFEETGLTIKNPKLMGIYHWISGDVRNVGFLYRTDEFEGKLISSDEGRVYWISEKDYPKKSLAPGMQQVWQIMHSDVPMECLQTITEEGIIAKIQ
;
A
#
# COMPACT_ATOMS: atom_id res chain seq x y z
N GLU A 1 -9.60 25.58 23.58
CA GLU A 1 -9.95 24.69 22.48
C GLU A 1 -10.39 23.33 23.02
N THR A 2 -11.53 22.83 22.56
CA THR A 2 -12.05 21.54 22.98
C THR A 2 -11.35 20.41 22.27
N SER A 3 -11.30 19.22 22.89
CA SER A 3 -10.68 18.04 22.31
C SER A 3 -11.38 17.61 21.00
N GLU A 4 -12.69 17.83 20.86
CA GLU A 4 -13.44 17.49 19.65
C GLU A 4 -12.92 18.22 18.41
N LYS A 5 -12.37 19.44 18.57
CA LYS A 5 -11.80 20.20 17.45
C LYS A 5 -10.51 19.59 16.90
N ARG A 6 -9.92 18.68 17.66
CA ARG A 6 -8.69 17.97 17.29
C ARG A 6 -8.96 16.57 16.76
N LEU A 7 -10.23 16.16 16.75
CA LEU A 7 -10.62 14.87 16.21
C LEU A 7 -10.79 14.97 14.72
N GLU A 8 -10.39 13.92 14.06
CA GLU A 8 -10.49 13.80 12.61
C GLU A 8 -10.96 12.38 12.28
N LYS A 9 -11.84 12.26 11.29
CA LYS A 9 -12.25 10.95 10.79
C LYS A 9 -11.12 10.40 9.92
N VAL A 10 -10.73 9.17 10.21
CA VAL A 10 -9.62 8.52 9.51
C VAL A 10 -10.01 7.11 9.11
N ARG A 11 -9.58 6.71 7.92
CA ARG A 11 -9.63 5.32 7.48
C ARG A 11 -8.20 4.83 7.32
N PHE A 12 -7.86 3.75 8.00
CA PHE A 12 -6.51 3.19 7.94
C PHE A 12 -6.43 2.05 6.93
N MET A 13 -5.39 2.09 6.13
CA MET A 13 -5.10 1.09 5.11
C MET A 13 -3.64 0.71 5.17
N ASN A 14 -3.26 -0.30 4.42
CA ASN A 14 -1.87 -0.70 4.32
C ASN A 14 -1.55 -1.26 2.95
N MET A 15 -0.27 -1.39 2.69
CA MET A 15 0.25 -1.96 1.46
C MET A 15 1.64 -2.50 1.75
N CYS A 16 2.01 -3.61 1.13
CA CYS A 16 3.32 -4.21 1.36
C CYS A 16 4.02 -4.54 0.05
N MET A 17 5.24 -4.04 -0.09
CA MET A 17 6.12 -4.46 -1.17
C MET A 17 6.89 -5.69 -0.72
N ILE A 18 6.67 -6.82 -1.37
CA ILE A 18 7.31 -8.09 -1.04
C ILE A 18 8.34 -8.40 -2.10
N SER A 19 9.59 -8.60 -1.67
CA SER A 19 10.72 -8.91 -2.55
C SER A 19 11.14 -10.37 -2.37
N ASP A 20 11.49 -11.05 -3.46
CA ASP A 20 11.92 -12.45 -3.41
C ASP A 20 13.44 -12.60 -3.27
N ASN A 21 14.17 -11.49 -3.12
CA ASN A 21 15.64 -11.46 -3.08
C ASN A 21 16.31 -11.97 -4.37
N LYS A 22 15.55 -12.05 -5.46
CA LYS A 22 16.05 -12.45 -6.78
C LYS A 22 15.78 -11.35 -7.81
N GLY A 23 15.53 -10.13 -7.34
CA GLY A 23 15.24 -8.99 -8.20
C GLY A 23 13.78 -8.86 -8.59
N ASN A 24 12.86 -9.59 -7.95
CA ASN A 24 11.44 -9.53 -8.24
C ASN A 24 10.64 -8.99 -7.06
N VAL A 25 9.51 -8.37 -7.37
CA VAL A 25 8.52 -7.92 -6.40
C VAL A 25 7.17 -8.52 -6.74
N LEU A 26 6.33 -8.66 -5.73
CA LEU A 26 4.99 -9.21 -5.92
C LEU A 26 4.03 -8.10 -6.34
N ALA A 27 3.45 -8.27 -7.52
CA ALA A 27 2.47 -7.34 -8.07
C ALA A 27 1.05 -7.89 -7.89
N LEU A 28 0.10 -6.99 -7.72
CA LEU A 28 -1.32 -7.30 -7.72
C LEU A 28 -1.98 -6.46 -8.80
N ASP A 29 -2.62 -7.11 -9.77
CA ASP A 29 -3.42 -6.41 -10.78
C ASP A 29 -4.85 -6.32 -10.23
N LYS A 30 -5.16 -5.17 -9.67
CA LYS A 30 -6.45 -4.94 -9.05
C LYS A 30 -7.52 -4.65 -10.09
N VAL A 31 -8.67 -5.31 -9.96
CA VAL A 31 -9.82 -5.11 -10.84
C VAL A 31 -10.94 -4.49 -10.01
N GLY A 32 -11.48 -3.37 -10.49
CA GLY A 32 -12.55 -2.67 -9.79
C GLY A 32 -13.01 -1.46 -10.59
N LYS A 33 -14.19 -0.94 -10.23
CA LYS A 33 -14.77 0.21 -10.92
C LYS A 33 -14.11 1.53 -10.54
N ASN A 34 -13.70 1.66 -9.27
CA ASN A 34 -13.20 2.92 -8.72
C ASN A 34 -11.68 2.94 -8.55
N TYR A 35 -11.05 1.79 -8.57
CA TYR A 35 -9.60 1.67 -8.37
C TYR A 35 -9.12 0.45 -9.11
N SER A 36 -8.31 0.65 -10.14
CA SER A 36 -7.76 -0.43 -10.95
C SER A 36 -6.33 -0.12 -11.34
N GLY A 37 -5.62 -1.15 -11.75
CA GLY A 37 -4.22 -1.06 -12.16
C GLY A 37 -3.33 -1.92 -11.29
N THR A 38 -2.03 -1.88 -11.60
CA THR A 38 -1.05 -2.65 -10.86
C THR A 38 -0.70 -1.94 -9.55
N THR A 39 -0.75 -2.69 -8.47
CA THR A 39 -0.49 -2.21 -7.12
C THR A 39 0.30 -3.26 -6.34
N PHE A 40 0.48 -3.05 -5.04
CA PHE A 40 0.98 -4.04 -4.09
C PHE A 40 -0.19 -4.59 -3.27
N PRO A 41 -0.07 -5.80 -2.72
CA PRO A 41 -1.10 -6.33 -1.83
C PRO A 41 -1.21 -5.52 -0.54
N GLY A 42 -2.39 -5.46 -0.01
CA GLY A 42 -2.73 -4.76 1.22
C GLY A 42 -4.23 -4.57 1.33
N GLY A 43 -4.67 -3.83 2.31
CA GLY A 43 -6.09 -3.58 2.51
C GLY A 43 -6.38 -2.67 3.69
N HIS A 44 -7.52 -2.89 4.33
CA HIS A 44 -8.00 -2.04 5.42
C HIS A 44 -7.68 -2.61 6.78
N VAL A 45 -7.35 -1.72 7.71
CA VAL A 45 -7.15 -2.08 9.11
C VAL A 45 -8.51 -2.22 9.78
N GLU A 46 -8.73 -3.32 10.47
CA GLU A 46 -9.95 -3.55 11.23
C GLU A 46 -9.79 -3.08 12.66
N ALA A 47 -10.91 -2.72 13.29
CA ALA A 47 -10.90 -2.26 14.67
C ALA A 47 -10.26 -3.32 15.58
N GLY A 48 -9.34 -2.88 16.44
CA GLY A 48 -8.67 -3.75 17.39
C GLY A 48 -7.41 -4.43 16.87
N GLU A 49 -7.15 -4.40 15.58
CA GLU A 49 -5.89 -4.93 15.04
C GLU A 49 -4.76 -3.93 15.23
N THR A 50 -3.55 -4.45 15.45
CA THR A 50 -2.36 -3.61 15.24
C THR A 50 -2.17 -3.40 13.74
N PHE A 51 -1.44 -2.36 13.36
CA PHE A 51 -1.18 -2.11 11.95
C PHE A 51 -0.36 -3.23 11.30
N ILE A 52 0.56 -3.84 12.05
CA ILE A 52 1.35 -4.97 11.57
C ILE A 52 0.48 -6.23 11.39
N GLU A 53 -0.36 -6.54 12.37
CA GLU A 53 -1.30 -7.67 12.24
C GLU A 53 -2.19 -7.52 11.02
N SER A 54 -2.65 -6.30 10.77
CA SER A 54 -3.52 -6.00 9.64
C SER A 54 -2.84 -6.27 8.30
N VAL A 55 -1.61 -5.80 8.11
CA VAL A 55 -0.93 -6.01 6.83
C VAL A 55 -0.60 -7.49 6.61
N ILE A 56 -0.24 -8.21 7.67
CA ILE A 56 0.01 -9.65 7.58
C ILE A 56 -1.27 -10.38 7.14
N ARG A 57 -2.41 -10.05 7.76
CA ARG A 57 -3.70 -10.65 7.43
C ARG A 57 -4.11 -10.34 5.99
N GLU A 58 -4.06 -9.05 5.60
CA GLU A 58 -4.48 -8.64 4.26
C GLU A 58 -3.62 -9.28 3.17
N VAL A 59 -2.31 -9.32 3.37
CA VAL A 59 -1.42 -9.95 2.39
C VAL A 59 -1.76 -11.43 2.26
N PHE A 60 -2.01 -12.12 3.38
CA PHE A 60 -2.38 -13.53 3.31
C PHE A 60 -3.70 -13.75 2.54
N GLU A 61 -4.70 -12.93 2.83
CA GLU A 61 -6.00 -13.03 2.15
C GLU A 61 -5.89 -12.82 0.64
N GLU A 62 -5.03 -11.90 0.22
CA GLU A 62 -4.91 -11.57 -1.19
C GLU A 62 -3.91 -12.43 -1.96
N THR A 63 -2.91 -13.00 -1.28
CA THR A 63 -1.80 -13.65 -1.98
C THR A 63 -1.52 -15.09 -1.56
N GLY A 64 -2.03 -15.51 -0.42
CA GLY A 64 -1.69 -16.81 0.17
C GLY A 64 -0.36 -16.83 0.91
N LEU A 65 0.39 -15.73 0.88
CA LEU A 65 1.69 -15.65 1.55
C LEU A 65 1.56 -15.10 2.96
N THR A 66 2.30 -15.69 3.89
CA THR A 66 2.45 -15.16 5.25
C THR A 66 3.78 -14.41 5.31
N ILE A 67 3.68 -13.08 5.35
CA ILE A 67 4.88 -12.23 5.44
C ILE A 67 5.38 -12.18 6.89
N LYS A 68 6.70 -11.95 7.02
CA LYS A 68 7.37 -11.84 8.32
C LYS A 68 8.14 -10.54 8.35
N ASN A 69 8.22 -9.95 9.55
CA ASN A 69 9.02 -8.76 9.84
C ASN A 69 8.81 -7.61 8.85
N PRO A 70 7.56 -7.21 8.57
CA PRO A 70 7.34 -6.08 7.68
C PRO A 70 7.91 -4.80 8.30
N LYS A 71 8.71 -4.07 7.51
CA LYS A 71 9.33 -2.83 7.93
C LYS A 71 8.50 -1.65 7.45
N LEU A 72 8.19 -0.73 8.35
CA LEU A 72 7.46 0.48 7.97
C LEU A 72 8.38 1.41 7.18
N MET A 73 8.00 1.69 5.94
CA MET A 73 8.76 2.54 5.02
C MET A 73 8.24 3.96 5.00
N GLY A 74 6.97 4.16 5.26
CA GLY A 74 6.38 5.47 5.25
C GLY A 74 4.87 5.46 5.24
N ILE A 75 4.30 6.63 4.97
CA ILE A 75 2.87 6.86 5.00
C ILE A 75 2.45 7.56 3.71
N TYR A 76 1.36 7.08 3.14
CA TYR A 76 0.73 7.70 1.98
C TYR A 76 -0.70 8.06 2.37
N HIS A 77 -1.08 9.35 2.27
CA HIS A 77 -2.41 9.75 2.71
C HIS A 77 -3.04 10.79 1.79
N TRP A 78 -4.36 10.83 1.81
CA TRP A 78 -5.16 11.80 1.05
C TRP A 78 -6.47 12.04 1.77
N ILE A 79 -7.07 13.20 1.52
CA ILE A 79 -8.33 13.58 2.14
C ILE A 79 -9.44 13.48 1.10
N SER A 80 -10.51 12.77 1.46
CA SER A 80 -11.69 12.62 0.63
C SER A 80 -12.90 13.02 1.47
N GLY A 81 -13.54 14.14 1.11
CA GLY A 81 -14.58 14.71 1.94
C GLY A 81 -14.03 15.14 3.30
N ASP A 82 -14.57 14.60 4.38
CA ASP A 82 -14.09 14.87 5.73
C ASP A 82 -13.27 13.72 6.31
N VAL A 83 -12.86 12.75 5.47
CA VAL A 83 -12.12 11.57 5.91
C VAL A 83 -10.69 11.63 5.37
N ARG A 84 -9.72 11.48 6.28
CA ARG A 84 -8.32 11.28 5.90
C ARG A 84 -8.07 9.78 5.72
N ASN A 85 -7.65 9.40 4.52
CA ASN A 85 -7.28 8.02 4.23
C ASN A 85 -5.78 7.89 4.44
N VAL A 86 -5.36 7.02 5.36
CA VAL A 86 -3.95 6.87 5.73
C VAL A 86 -3.50 5.46 5.40
N GLY A 87 -2.56 5.33 4.47
CA GLY A 87 -1.97 4.05 4.10
C GLY A 87 -0.59 3.91 4.71
N PHE A 88 -0.41 2.85 5.50
CA PHE A 88 0.90 2.48 6.03
C PHE A 88 1.60 1.60 5.00
N LEU A 89 2.82 1.98 4.64
CA LEU A 89 3.59 1.33 3.59
C LEU A 89 4.68 0.48 4.20
N TYR A 90 4.62 -0.83 3.96
CA TYR A 90 5.56 -1.80 4.50
C TYR A 90 6.36 -2.46 3.40
N ARG A 91 7.52 -2.97 3.77
CA ARG A 91 8.38 -3.73 2.88
C ARG A 91 8.93 -4.94 3.63
N THR A 92 8.98 -6.10 2.97
CA THR A 92 9.62 -7.29 3.52
C THR A 92 10.18 -8.16 2.40
N ASP A 93 11.20 -8.94 2.73
CA ASP A 93 11.73 -9.98 1.85
C ASP A 93 11.61 -11.37 2.52
N GLU A 94 10.88 -11.44 3.63
CA GLU A 94 10.69 -12.68 4.39
C GLU A 94 9.22 -13.11 4.30
N PHE A 95 9.00 -14.30 3.79
CA PHE A 95 7.65 -14.83 3.64
C PHE A 95 7.70 -16.35 3.48
N GLU A 96 6.55 -16.97 3.68
CA GLU A 96 6.35 -18.39 3.43
C GLU A 96 4.95 -18.61 2.88
N GLY A 97 4.69 -19.82 2.38
CA GLY A 97 3.39 -20.17 1.85
C GLY A 97 3.40 -20.29 0.34
N LYS A 98 2.22 -20.48 -0.22
CA LYS A 98 2.02 -20.69 -1.66
C LYS A 98 1.23 -19.53 -2.25
N LEU A 99 1.73 -18.97 -3.33
CA LEU A 99 1.09 -17.86 -4.02
C LEU A 99 -0.24 -18.32 -4.65
N ILE A 100 -1.32 -17.65 -4.26
CA ILE A 100 -2.68 -17.93 -4.75
C ILE A 100 -3.37 -16.60 -5.01
N SER A 101 -3.92 -16.42 -6.20
CA SER A 101 -4.72 -15.24 -6.50
C SER A 101 -6.07 -15.31 -5.81
N SER A 102 -6.65 -14.15 -5.52
CA SER A 102 -7.96 -14.03 -4.89
C SER A 102 -8.96 -13.31 -5.83
N ASP A 103 -10.19 -13.11 -5.35
CA ASP A 103 -11.22 -12.38 -6.09
C ASP A 103 -10.85 -10.90 -6.30
N GLU A 104 -9.92 -10.37 -5.51
CA GLU A 104 -9.51 -8.96 -5.60
C GLU A 104 -8.55 -8.70 -6.74
N GLY A 105 -7.93 -9.74 -7.30
CA GLY A 105 -7.06 -9.58 -8.45
C GLY A 105 -6.04 -10.70 -8.57
N ARG A 106 -5.29 -10.63 -9.66
CA ARG A 106 -4.22 -11.57 -9.96
C ARG A 106 -2.92 -11.12 -9.31
N VAL A 107 -2.23 -12.06 -8.63
CA VAL A 107 -0.91 -11.79 -8.04
C VAL A 107 0.17 -12.56 -8.79
N TYR A 108 1.33 -11.95 -8.98
CA TYR A 108 2.45 -12.54 -9.70
C TYR A 108 3.74 -11.84 -9.38
N TRP A 109 4.85 -12.56 -9.58
CA TRP A 109 6.18 -11.97 -9.44
C TRP A 109 6.56 -11.25 -10.73
N ILE A 110 7.13 -10.06 -10.60
CA ILE A 110 7.63 -9.27 -11.72
C ILE A 110 8.96 -8.66 -11.31
N SER A 111 9.88 -8.49 -12.27
CA SER A 111 11.17 -7.86 -11.96
C SER A 111 10.96 -6.43 -11.46
N GLU A 112 11.80 -5.98 -10.55
CA GLU A 112 11.77 -4.59 -10.09
C GLU A 112 11.96 -3.62 -11.24
N LYS A 113 12.73 -4.03 -12.25
CA LYS A 113 12.96 -3.23 -13.44
C LYS A 113 11.69 -3.01 -14.26
N ASP A 114 10.84 -4.02 -14.36
CA ASP A 114 9.64 -3.99 -15.17
C ASP A 114 8.40 -3.48 -14.44
N TYR A 115 8.38 -3.55 -13.10
CA TYR A 115 7.22 -3.10 -12.34
C TYR A 115 6.80 -1.67 -12.67
N PRO A 116 7.71 -0.67 -12.71
CA PRO A 116 7.32 0.71 -13.03
C PRO A 116 6.75 0.90 -14.44
N LYS A 117 6.96 -0.06 -15.32
CA LYS A 117 6.45 0.00 -16.70
C LYS A 117 5.02 -0.49 -16.83
N LYS A 118 4.47 -1.07 -15.76
CA LYS A 118 3.08 -1.54 -15.76
C LYS A 118 2.12 -0.36 -15.73
N SER A 119 0.86 -0.64 -16.05
CA SER A 119 -0.21 0.33 -15.89
C SER A 119 -0.54 0.45 -14.41
N LEU A 120 0.20 1.32 -13.72
CA LEU A 120 0.12 1.44 -12.27
C LEU A 120 -1.18 2.10 -11.83
N ALA A 121 -1.73 1.64 -10.70
CA ALA A 121 -2.85 2.29 -10.06
C ALA A 121 -2.45 3.69 -9.57
N PRO A 122 -3.41 4.62 -9.41
CA PRO A 122 -3.10 5.99 -8.96
C PRO A 122 -2.32 6.00 -7.65
N GLY A 123 -1.29 6.83 -7.59
CA GLY A 123 -0.44 6.98 -6.41
C GLY A 123 0.72 6.00 -6.33
N MET A 124 0.74 4.97 -7.15
CA MET A 124 1.76 3.93 -7.05
C MET A 124 3.17 4.40 -7.41
N GLN A 125 3.32 5.46 -8.20
CA GLN A 125 4.63 6.03 -8.47
C GLN A 125 5.27 6.59 -7.20
N GLN A 126 4.47 7.30 -6.38
CA GLN A 126 4.93 7.83 -5.11
C GLN A 126 5.19 6.72 -4.10
N VAL A 127 4.31 5.72 -4.06
CA VAL A 127 4.51 4.54 -3.21
C VAL A 127 5.82 3.83 -3.55
N TRP A 128 6.08 3.64 -4.84
CA TRP A 128 7.33 3.02 -5.31
C TRP A 128 8.55 3.78 -4.80
N GLN A 129 8.51 5.11 -4.87
CA GLN A 129 9.59 5.96 -4.39
C GLN A 129 9.81 5.78 -2.89
N ILE A 130 8.73 5.77 -2.11
CA ILE A 130 8.81 5.60 -0.66
C ILE A 130 9.37 4.22 -0.30
N MET A 131 8.95 3.18 -1.00
CA MET A 131 9.41 1.81 -0.76
C MET A 131 10.91 1.62 -1.01
N HIS A 132 11.51 2.50 -1.79
CA HIS A 132 12.94 2.43 -2.11
C HIS A 132 13.77 3.49 -1.38
N SER A 133 13.16 4.20 -0.45
CA SER A 133 13.87 5.22 0.32
C SER A 133 14.69 4.59 1.44
N ASP A 134 15.84 5.22 1.75
CA ASP A 134 16.68 4.79 2.88
C ASP A 134 16.14 5.29 4.22
N VAL A 135 15.24 6.26 4.20
CA VAL A 135 14.65 6.86 5.40
C VAL A 135 13.12 6.84 5.28
N PRO A 136 12.40 6.81 6.41
CA PRO A 136 10.94 6.90 6.37
C PRO A 136 10.48 8.19 5.71
N MET A 137 9.46 8.10 4.88
CA MET A 137 8.91 9.25 4.15
C MET A 137 7.40 9.29 4.26
N GLU A 138 6.82 10.45 3.98
CA GLU A 138 5.39 10.56 3.80
C GLU A 138 5.07 11.19 2.47
N CYS A 139 3.91 10.84 1.93
CA CYS A 139 3.34 11.50 0.77
C CYS A 139 1.92 11.91 1.09
N LEU A 140 1.65 13.20 0.99
CA LEU A 140 0.28 13.71 1.02
C LEU A 140 -0.14 14.03 -0.41
N GLN A 141 -1.18 13.35 -0.86
CA GLN A 141 -1.75 13.59 -2.18
C GLN A 141 -2.96 14.50 -2.06
N THR A 142 -2.96 15.56 -2.84
CA THR A 142 -4.08 16.52 -2.89
C THR A 142 -4.67 16.50 -4.29
N ILE A 143 -5.99 16.38 -4.38
CA ILE A 143 -6.71 16.45 -5.64
C ILE A 143 -7.17 17.89 -5.84
N THR A 144 -6.76 18.50 -6.94
CA THR A 144 -7.12 19.88 -7.29
C THR A 144 -7.84 19.89 -8.64
N GLU A 145 -8.40 21.05 -9.01
CA GLU A 145 -9.02 21.23 -10.33
C GLU A 145 -8.01 21.04 -11.47
N GLU A 146 -6.73 21.30 -11.19
CA GLU A 146 -5.65 21.19 -12.17
C GLU A 146 -5.01 19.78 -12.19
N GLY A 147 -5.46 18.87 -11.33
CA GLY A 147 -4.94 17.52 -11.23
C GLY A 147 -4.51 17.16 -9.82
N ILE A 148 -3.64 16.14 -9.74
CA ILE A 148 -3.17 15.60 -8.48
C ILE A 148 -1.81 16.19 -8.16
N ILE A 149 -1.68 16.74 -6.94
CA ILE A 149 -0.43 17.25 -6.41
C ILE A 149 0.03 16.33 -5.30
N ALA A 150 1.25 15.80 -5.42
CA ALA A 150 1.86 14.95 -4.39
C ALA A 150 2.98 15.70 -3.70
N LYS A 151 2.92 15.78 -2.39
CA LYS A 151 3.99 16.36 -1.57
C LYS A 151 4.68 15.23 -0.83
N ILE A 152 5.94 14.99 -1.16
CA ILE A 152 6.75 13.94 -0.56
C ILE A 152 7.85 14.57 0.30
N GLN A 153 8.00 14.09 1.50
CA GLN A 153 9.05 14.58 2.39
C GLN A 153 9.41 13.54 3.47
#